data_9ba2cf300d15983ea0da0dca81cc155c
#
_entry.id   9ba2cf300d15983ea0da0dca81cc155c
#
_cell.length_a   1.000
_cell.length_b   1.000
_cell.length_c   1.000
_cell.angle_alpha   90.00
_cell.angle_beta   90.00
_cell.angle_gamma   90.00
#
_symmetry.space_group_name_H-M   'P 1'
#
loop_
_entity.id
_entity.type
_entity.pdbx_description
1 polymer ?
#
loop_
_entity_poly.entity_id
_entity_poly.type
_entity_poly.pdbx_seq_one_letter_code
_entity_poly.pdbx_strand_id
1 'polypeptide(L)' 'TKETDEVKDRVFMTTEDLAIRWRKSPRTLENQRGSGVGVSYYRLNGSVLYDLNDVIKFELANYFDSKGVVNG' A
#
# COMPACT_ATOMS: atom_id res chain seq x y z
N THR A 1 18.05 -18.44 -6.49
CA THR A 1 16.84 -19.11 -6.88
C THR A 1 15.74 -18.12 -7.10
N LYS A 2 14.58 -18.61 -7.62
CA LYS A 2 13.53 -17.72 -7.88
C LYS A 2 12.99 -17.10 -6.64
N GLU A 3 12.85 -17.81 -5.58
CA GLU A 3 12.31 -17.27 -4.38
C GLU A 3 13.17 -16.15 -3.87
N THR A 4 14.48 -16.32 -3.95
CA THR A 4 15.39 -15.29 -3.49
C THR A 4 15.26 -14.05 -4.33
N ASP A 5 15.10 -14.21 -5.64
CA ASP A 5 14.96 -13.07 -6.50
C ASP A 5 13.67 -12.32 -6.22
N GLU A 6 12.59 -13.04 -5.98
CA GLU A 6 11.34 -12.40 -5.67
C GLU A 6 11.42 -11.60 -4.39
N VAL A 7 12.07 -12.18 -3.37
CA VAL A 7 12.20 -11.47 -2.11
C VAL A 7 13.04 -10.22 -2.31
N LYS A 8 14.08 -10.31 -3.11
CA LYS A 8 14.91 -9.16 -3.34
C LYS A 8 14.17 -8.03 -4.01
N ASP A 9 13.21 -8.35 -4.87
CA ASP A 9 12.50 -7.31 -5.58
C ASP A 9 11.37 -6.71 -4.79
N ARG A 10 11.06 -7.23 -3.63
CA ARG A 10 9.97 -6.69 -2.85
C ARG A 10 10.45 -5.58 -1.94
N VAL A 11 9.69 -4.54 -1.87
CA VAL A 11 10.00 -3.43 -1.00
C VAL A 11 8.85 -3.32 -0.03
N PHE A 12 9.14 -3.44 1.25
CA PHE A 12 8.11 -3.36 2.27
C PHE A 12 8.14 -2.01 2.95
N MET A 13 6.97 -1.53 3.31
CA MET A 13 6.81 -0.26 3.98
C MET A 13 6.04 -0.48 5.27
N THR A 14 6.40 0.27 6.30
CA THR A 14 5.64 0.23 7.54
C THR A 14 4.40 1.09 7.37
N THR A 15 3.50 1.02 8.35
CA THR A 15 2.32 1.89 8.35
C THR A 15 2.74 3.36 8.36
N GLU A 16 3.77 3.68 9.11
CA GLU A 16 4.25 5.06 9.17
C GLU A 16 4.82 5.50 7.84
N ASP A 17 5.57 4.61 7.17
CA ASP A 17 6.12 4.95 5.87
C ASP A 17 5.00 5.24 4.87
N LEU A 18 3.98 4.42 4.87
CA LEU A 18 2.88 4.61 3.95
C LEU A 18 2.11 5.89 4.28
N ALA A 19 1.95 6.17 5.56
CA ALA A 19 1.29 7.39 5.99
C ALA A 19 2.03 8.61 5.48
N ILE A 20 3.35 8.59 5.54
CA ILE A 20 4.16 9.69 5.05
C ILE A 20 3.99 9.82 3.54
N ARG A 21 4.02 8.68 2.83
CA ARG A 21 3.90 8.68 1.38
C ARG A 21 2.58 9.30 0.95
N TRP A 22 1.50 9.01 1.66
CA TRP A 22 0.18 9.49 1.31
C TRP A 22 -0.21 10.76 2.07
N ARG A 23 0.66 11.21 2.97
CA ARG A 23 0.42 12.42 3.75
C ARG A 23 -0.85 12.26 4.59
N LYS A 24 -0.96 11.11 5.23
CA LYS A 24 -2.07 10.81 6.11
C LYS A 24 -1.51 10.44 7.48
N SER A 25 -2.38 10.33 8.47
CA SER A 25 -1.92 9.87 9.76
C SER A 25 -1.90 8.34 9.76
N PRO A 26 -1.03 7.73 10.53
CA PRO A 26 -1.02 6.27 10.63
C PRO A 26 -2.35 5.72 11.11
N ARG A 27 -3.06 6.48 11.94
CA ARG A 27 -4.33 6.03 12.45
C ARG A 27 -5.35 5.86 11.33
N THR A 28 -5.31 6.74 10.33
CA THR A 28 -6.20 6.62 9.19
C THR A 28 -5.98 5.27 8.49
N LEU A 29 -4.72 4.87 8.34
CA LEU A 29 -4.42 3.60 7.68
C LEU A 29 -4.85 2.43 8.55
N GLU A 30 -4.69 2.56 9.86
CA GLU A 30 -5.11 1.50 10.77
C GLU A 30 -6.62 1.34 10.72
N ASN A 31 -7.35 2.44 10.64
CA ASN A 31 -8.80 2.38 10.54
C ASN A 31 -9.23 1.72 9.25
N GLN A 32 -8.56 2.00 8.15
CA GLN A 32 -8.87 1.39 6.88
C GLN A 32 -8.64 -0.11 6.96
N ARG A 33 -7.55 -0.53 7.61
CA ARG A 33 -7.28 -1.95 7.77
C ARG A 33 -8.39 -2.63 8.55
N GLY A 34 -8.83 -1.99 9.61
CA GLY A 34 -9.87 -2.55 10.44
C GLY A 34 -11.21 -2.65 9.73
N SER A 35 -11.44 -1.78 8.74
CA SER A 35 -12.69 -1.79 8.00
C SER A 35 -12.64 -2.73 6.81
N GLY A 36 -11.49 -3.28 6.52
CA GLY A 36 -11.38 -4.16 5.38
C GLY A 36 -11.22 -3.44 4.06
N VAL A 37 -10.96 -2.15 4.09
CA VAL A 37 -10.69 -1.40 2.87
C VAL A 37 -9.24 -0.96 2.89
N GLY A 38 -8.74 -0.51 1.78
CA GLY A 38 -7.37 -0.05 1.71
C GLY A 38 -6.47 -1.10 1.09
N VAL A 39 -5.20 -0.95 1.31
CA VAL A 39 -4.19 -1.77 0.66
C VAL A 39 -4.04 -3.09 1.37
N SER A 40 -3.81 -4.16 0.62
CA SER A 40 -3.47 -5.44 1.19
C SER A 40 -2.17 -5.32 1.97
N TYR A 41 -2.02 -6.12 2.99
CA TYR A 41 -0.85 -6.00 3.84
C TYR A 41 -0.42 -7.36 4.35
N TYR A 42 0.80 -7.41 4.88
CA TYR A 42 1.35 -8.60 5.50
C TYR A 42 1.46 -8.36 6.99
N ARG A 43 1.23 -9.40 7.77
CA ARG A 43 1.46 -9.31 9.20
C ARG A 43 2.61 -10.28 9.51
N LEU A 44 3.77 -9.73 9.73
CA LEU A 44 4.97 -10.52 9.94
C LEU A 44 5.50 -10.27 11.35
N ASN A 45 5.49 -11.30 12.16
CA ASN A 45 6.01 -11.19 13.54
C ASN A 45 5.37 -10.02 14.29
N GLY A 46 4.08 -9.86 14.12
CA GLY A 46 3.38 -8.81 14.83
C GLY A 46 3.47 -7.43 14.20
N SER A 47 4.21 -7.31 13.12
CA SER A 47 4.33 -6.03 12.44
C SER A 47 3.53 -6.05 11.15
N VAL A 48 2.92 -4.93 10.82
CA VAL A 48 2.18 -4.80 9.58
C VAL A 48 3.09 -4.15 8.54
N LEU A 49 3.20 -4.79 7.40
CA LEU A 49 4.04 -4.29 6.32
C LEU A 49 3.25 -4.28 5.03
N TYR A 50 3.47 -3.28 4.21
CA TYR A 50 2.81 -3.15 2.92
C TYR A 50 3.83 -3.37 1.82
N ASP A 51 3.46 -4.14 0.81
CA ASP A 51 4.34 -4.35 -0.32
C ASP A 51 4.16 -3.15 -1.25
N LEU A 52 5.25 -2.54 -1.66
CA LEU A 52 5.19 -1.37 -2.52
C LEU A 52 4.39 -1.64 -3.79
N ASN A 53 4.49 -2.84 -4.34
CA ASN A 53 3.73 -3.16 -5.53
C ASN A 53 2.22 -3.09 -5.28
N ASP A 54 1.78 -3.55 -4.11
CA ASP A 54 0.37 -3.48 -3.77
C ASP A 54 -0.05 -2.04 -3.54
N VAL A 55 0.84 -1.24 -2.96
CA VAL A 55 0.57 0.17 -2.73
C VAL A 55 0.40 0.88 -4.07
N ILE A 56 1.26 0.60 -5.03
CA ILE A 56 1.17 1.22 -6.33
C ILE A 56 -0.11 0.81 -7.04
N LYS A 57 -0.48 -0.46 -6.95
CA LYS A 57 -1.72 -0.92 -7.57
C LYS A 57 -2.93 -0.20 -6.97
N PHE A 58 -2.92 -0.03 -5.67
CA PHE A 58 -4.02 0.65 -4.99
C PHE A 58 -4.08 2.11 -5.44
N GLU A 59 -2.93 2.75 -5.55
CA GLU A 59 -2.87 4.14 -5.98
C GLU A 59 -3.42 4.27 -7.40
N LEU A 60 -3.04 3.35 -8.28
CA LEU A 60 -3.51 3.41 -9.65
C LEU A 60 -5.02 3.16 -9.74
N ALA A 61 -5.53 2.29 -8.91
CA ALA A 61 -6.96 2.01 -8.91
C ALA A 61 -7.78 3.19 -8.41
N ASN A 62 -7.14 4.10 -7.67
CA ASN A 62 -7.81 5.24 -7.10
C ASN A 62 -7.38 6.55 -7.74
N TYR A 63 -6.76 6.47 -8.89
CA TYR A 63 -6.30 7.67 -9.56
C TYR A 63 -7.44 8.29 -10.35
N PHE A 64 -7.66 9.57 -10.17
CA PHE A 64 -8.67 10.28 -10.90
C PHE A 64 -8.02 11.43 -11.64
N ASP A 65 -8.21 11.47 -12.95
CA ASP A 65 -7.62 12.51 -13.75
C ASP A 65 -8.49 13.75 -13.60
N SER A 66 -7.88 14.84 -13.23
CA SER A 66 -8.63 16.05 -13.01
C SER A 66 -9.27 16.59 -14.29
N LYS A 67 -8.83 16.09 -15.44
CA LYS A 67 -9.43 16.49 -16.68
C LYS A 67 -10.68 15.71 -16.95
N GLY A 68 -10.96 14.83 -16.11
CA GLY A 68 -12.20 14.11 -16.21
C GLY A 68 -12.33 13.10 -17.19
N VAL A 69 -11.35 12.85 -17.86
CA VAL A 69 -11.55 11.91 -18.77
C VAL A 69 -11.33 10.70 -18.44
N VAL A 70 -10.72 10.55 -17.71
CA VAL A 70 -10.53 9.44 -17.36
C VAL A 70 -10.61 8.34 -17.91
N ASN A 71 -10.33 7.85 -18.18
CA ASN A 71 -10.39 6.68 -18.53
C ASN A 71 -11.59 6.36 -18.62
N GLY A 72 -11.99 7.03 -18.71
CA GLY A 72 -13.18 6.77 -18.91
C GLY A 72 -13.60 6.16 -19.54
#